data_b3430f86f1c89baaa20fd7ac3b086972
#
_entry.id   b3430f86f1c89baaa20fd7ac3b086972
#
_cell.length_a   1.000
_cell.length_b   1.000
_cell.length_c   1.000
_cell.angle_alpha   90.00
_cell.angle_beta   90.00
_cell.angle_gamma   90.00
#
_symmetry.space_group_name_H-M   'P 1'
#
loop_
_entity.id
_entity.type
_entity.pdbx_description
1 polymer ?
#
loop_
_entity_poly.entity_id
_entity_poly.type
_entity_poly.pdbx_seq_one_letter_code
_entity_poly.pdbx_strand_id
1 'polypeptide(L)'
;LTGTDDKVDVSGYVIADVQRTGEGTVKGIPVYEYQATQDAPGRSIQANLMETYTLLDATPGALPVYFSTEIDMKAEQLSGLIIAGSSTNTFYLDNRAHTDQASTPTMADLDPVFEIQSSSMIADDDAETMESSIVQNQDKMTYWTNFDSWIDYVTLLFWVGGIAMIGLGMVGAANASDEDETKDYGASGEEAEAATAEE
;
A
#
# COMPACT_ATOMS: atom_id res chain seq x y z
N LEU A 1 6.04 0.84 4.42
CA LEU A 1 5.34 -0.03 5.39
C LEU A 1 4.05 0.65 5.83
N THR A 2 2.93 0.21 5.27
CA THR A 2 1.59 0.77 5.59
C THR A 2 0.61 -0.30 6.08
N GLY A 3 1.00 -1.57 5.97
CA GLY A 3 0.19 -2.73 6.36
C GLY A 3 0.47 -3.24 7.77
N THR A 4 -0.36 -4.17 8.22
CA THR A 4 -0.17 -4.89 9.49
C THR A 4 0.56 -6.22 9.31
N ASP A 5 0.68 -6.70 8.06
CA ASP A 5 1.23 -8.02 7.70
C ASP A 5 2.29 -7.89 6.59
N ASP A 6 3.19 -6.94 6.74
CA ASP A 6 4.29 -6.76 5.81
C ASP A 6 5.39 -7.80 6.05
N LYS A 7 6.22 -8.01 5.03
CA LYS A 7 7.37 -8.92 5.09
C LYS A 7 8.63 -8.17 4.72
N VAL A 8 9.72 -8.49 5.39
CA VAL A 8 11.04 -7.95 5.07
C VAL A 8 12.00 -9.06 4.68
N ASP A 9 12.70 -8.86 3.58
CA ASP A 9 13.82 -9.72 3.18
C ASP A 9 15.08 -9.27 3.91
N VAL A 10 15.62 -10.14 4.74
CA VAL A 10 16.83 -9.90 5.51
C VAL A 10 18.03 -10.42 4.73
N SER A 11 18.54 -9.59 3.81
CA SER A 11 19.75 -9.84 3.02
C SER A 11 19.74 -11.20 2.27
N GLY A 12 18.58 -11.69 1.88
CA GLY A 12 18.42 -12.99 1.21
C GLY A 12 18.52 -14.21 2.14
N TYR A 13 18.75 -14.02 3.43
CA TYR A 13 18.84 -15.13 4.39
C TYR A 13 17.47 -15.61 4.85
N VAL A 14 16.56 -14.68 5.09
CA VAL A 14 15.21 -14.99 5.57
C VAL A 14 14.23 -13.91 5.18
N ILE A 15 12.97 -14.30 5.00
CA ILE A 15 11.84 -13.39 4.92
C ILE A 15 11.16 -13.39 6.28
N ALA A 16 11.29 -12.30 7.04
CA ALA A 16 10.69 -12.14 8.35
C ALA A 16 9.34 -11.44 8.26
N ASP A 17 8.41 -11.87 9.09
CA ASP A 17 7.11 -11.21 9.23
C ASP A 17 7.28 -9.93 10.07
N VAL A 18 6.77 -8.81 9.55
CA VAL A 18 6.85 -7.52 10.20
C VAL A 18 5.55 -7.26 10.96
N GLN A 19 5.66 -6.91 12.22
CA GLN A 19 4.53 -6.56 13.07
C GLN A 19 4.62 -5.10 13.50
N ARG A 20 3.50 -4.39 13.38
CA ARG A 20 3.40 -3.04 13.94
C ARG A 20 3.27 -3.14 15.45
N THR A 21 4.20 -2.50 16.17
CA THR A 21 4.29 -2.54 17.63
C THR A 21 3.77 -1.28 18.30
N GLY A 22 3.76 -0.15 17.58
CA GLY A 22 3.34 1.11 18.19
C GLY A 22 3.33 2.30 17.22
N GLU A 23 3.25 3.46 17.84
CA GLU A 23 3.34 4.76 17.19
C GLU A 23 4.28 5.64 18.01
N GLY A 24 4.97 6.55 17.35
CA GLY A 24 5.90 7.45 17.98
C GLY A 24 6.20 8.68 17.16
N THR A 25 7.26 9.37 17.53
CA THR A 25 7.76 10.53 16.79
C THR A 25 9.28 10.46 16.70
N VAL A 26 9.83 10.67 15.53
CA VAL A 26 11.28 10.76 15.29
C VAL A 26 11.56 12.13 14.67
N LYS A 27 12.34 12.96 15.36
CA LYS A 27 12.70 14.32 14.90
C LYS A 27 11.49 15.15 14.41
N GLY A 28 10.35 15.10 15.16
CA GLY A 28 9.12 15.82 14.81
C GLY A 28 8.20 15.08 13.83
N ILE A 29 8.68 14.03 13.17
CA ILE A 29 7.93 13.27 12.17
C ILE A 29 7.14 12.16 12.86
N PRO A 30 5.80 12.08 12.69
CA PRO A 30 4.99 10.98 13.20
C PRO A 30 5.34 9.67 12.50
N VAL A 31 5.55 8.60 13.27
CA VAL A 31 5.96 7.29 12.74
C VAL A 31 5.12 6.17 13.31
N TYR A 32 4.99 5.11 12.52
CA TYR A 32 4.62 3.79 13.01
C TYR A 32 5.90 3.01 13.35
N GLU A 33 5.86 2.27 14.45
CA GLU A 33 6.95 1.40 14.89
C GLU A 33 6.65 -0.02 14.52
N TYR A 34 7.63 -0.69 13.93
CA TYR A 34 7.55 -2.06 13.44
C TYR A 34 8.71 -2.88 13.99
N GLN A 35 8.43 -4.16 14.25
CA GLN A 35 9.44 -5.12 14.65
C GLN A 35 9.32 -6.38 13.80
N ALA A 36 10.46 -6.96 13.45
CA ALA A 36 10.54 -8.28 12.83
C ALA A 36 11.60 -9.10 13.54
N THR A 37 11.27 -10.33 13.89
CA THR A 37 12.17 -11.25 14.57
C THR A 37 12.16 -12.61 13.91
N GLN A 38 13.31 -13.26 13.90
CA GLN A 38 13.46 -14.65 13.48
C GLN A 38 14.47 -15.35 14.38
N ASP A 39 14.03 -16.42 15.02
CA ASP A 39 14.88 -17.21 15.90
C ASP A 39 15.76 -18.20 15.12
N ALA A 40 16.99 -18.37 15.58
CA ALA A 40 18.00 -19.22 14.93
C ALA A 40 17.61 -20.71 14.80
N PRO A 41 17.03 -21.38 15.81
CA PRO A 41 16.81 -22.83 15.75
C PRO A 41 15.95 -23.30 14.57
N GLY A 42 15.07 -22.46 14.08
CA GLY A 42 14.21 -22.77 12.93
C GLY A 42 14.83 -22.50 11.56
N ARG A 43 16.04 -21.91 11.49
CA ARG A 43 16.59 -21.41 10.24
C ARG A 43 18.07 -21.75 10.06
N SER A 44 18.33 -22.79 9.28
CA SER A 44 19.66 -23.04 8.73
C SER A 44 19.87 -22.22 7.45
N ILE A 45 21.03 -21.60 7.31
CA ILE A 45 21.43 -20.92 6.09
C ILE A 45 21.94 -21.96 5.10
N GLN A 46 21.49 -21.86 3.84
CA GLN A 46 22.00 -22.72 2.79
C GLN A 46 23.44 -22.35 2.45
N ALA A 47 24.29 -23.35 2.26
CA ALA A 47 25.72 -23.16 1.99
C ALA A 47 26.01 -22.25 0.77
N ASN A 48 25.17 -22.34 -0.28
CA ASN A 48 25.32 -21.51 -1.47
C ASN A 48 25.07 -20.01 -1.21
N LEU A 49 24.21 -19.63 -0.26
CA LEU A 49 24.01 -18.24 0.13
C LEU A 49 25.23 -17.70 0.87
N MET A 50 25.82 -18.50 1.75
CA MET A 50 27.05 -18.14 2.46
C MET A 50 28.21 -17.92 1.49
N GLU A 51 28.35 -18.76 0.48
CA GLU A 51 29.37 -18.65 -0.55
C GLU A 51 29.17 -17.40 -1.41
N THR A 52 27.95 -17.11 -1.82
CA THR A 52 27.60 -15.94 -2.65
C THR A 52 27.93 -14.63 -1.95
N TYR A 53 27.67 -14.53 -0.66
CA TYR A 53 27.92 -13.30 0.11
C TYR A 53 29.31 -13.24 0.73
N THR A 54 30.16 -14.24 0.53
CA THR A 54 31.53 -14.33 1.09
C THR A 54 31.61 -14.09 2.61
N LEU A 55 30.49 -14.27 3.32
CA LEU A 55 30.41 -13.99 4.75
C LEU A 55 31.16 -15.04 5.59
N LEU A 56 31.14 -16.27 5.12
CA LEU A 56 31.92 -17.37 5.69
C LEU A 56 32.45 -18.23 4.54
N ASP A 57 33.71 -18.58 4.60
CA ASP A 57 34.31 -19.53 3.68
C ASP A 57 33.88 -20.94 4.11
N ALA A 58 32.61 -21.30 3.77
CA ALA A 58 32.01 -22.56 4.17
C ALA A 58 32.71 -23.68 3.41
N THR A 59 33.64 -24.31 4.06
CA THR A 59 34.29 -25.53 3.55
C THR A 59 33.23 -26.63 3.46
N PRO A 60 33.18 -27.41 2.37
CA PRO A 60 32.29 -28.57 2.27
C PRO A 60 32.50 -29.50 3.49
N GLY A 61 31.42 -29.72 4.25
CA GLY A 61 31.47 -30.46 5.52
C GLY A 61 31.59 -29.56 6.76
N ALA A 62 31.52 -28.24 6.61
CA ALA A 62 31.39 -27.33 7.73
C ALA A 62 30.10 -27.58 8.52
N LEU A 63 30.13 -27.16 9.79
CA LEU A 63 28.96 -27.25 10.66
C LEU A 63 27.81 -26.42 10.06
N PRO A 64 26.55 -26.88 10.19
CA PRO A 64 25.40 -26.10 9.78
C PRO A 64 25.40 -24.72 10.43
N VAL A 65 25.14 -23.68 9.61
CA VAL A 65 25.06 -22.31 10.07
C VAL A 65 23.60 -21.92 10.24
N TYR A 66 23.29 -21.34 11.37
CA TYR A 66 21.96 -20.84 11.70
C TYR A 66 22.00 -19.32 11.83
N PHE A 67 20.84 -18.68 11.63
CA PHE A 67 20.73 -17.23 11.57
C PHE A 67 19.53 -16.76 12.39
N SER A 68 19.76 -15.79 13.26
CA SER A 68 18.69 -15.03 13.90
C SER A 68 18.77 -13.56 13.48
N THR A 69 17.63 -12.92 13.49
CA THR A 69 17.54 -11.48 13.26
C THR A 69 16.51 -10.84 14.17
N GLU A 70 16.84 -9.65 14.64
CA GLU A 70 15.93 -8.74 15.31
C GLU A 70 16.04 -7.39 14.60
N ILE A 71 14.92 -6.89 14.09
CA ILE A 71 14.87 -5.66 13.31
C ILE A 71 13.80 -4.76 13.91
N ASP A 72 14.19 -3.53 14.24
CA ASP A 72 13.28 -2.45 14.59
C ASP A 72 13.27 -1.42 13.48
N MET A 73 12.08 -0.98 13.07
CA MET A 73 11.91 0.02 12.01
C MET A 73 10.89 1.07 12.45
N LYS A 74 11.13 2.31 12.02
CA LYS A 74 10.22 3.42 12.22
C LYS A 74 9.93 4.06 10.85
N ALA A 75 8.69 3.94 10.41
CA ALA A 75 8.25 4.43 9.10
C ALA A 75 7.29 5.61 9.28
N GLU A 76 7.45 6.63 8.44
CA GLU A 76 6.53 7.77 8.39
C GLU A 76 5.11 7.28 8.03
N GLN A 77 4.11 7.84 8.71
CA GLN A 77 2.75 7.28 8.73
C GLN A 77 2.02 7.31 7.39
N LEU A 78 2.28 8.31 6.54
CA LEU A 78 1.59 8.47 5.26
C LEU A 78 2.35 7.86 4.08
N SER A 79 3.64 8.14 4.00
CA SER A 79 4.48 7.68 2.88
C SER A 79 4.98 6.25 3.06
N GLY A 80 5.02 5.74 4.31
CA GLY A 80 5.64 4.47 4.64
C GLY A 80 7.17 4.47 4.51
N LEU A 81 7.80 5.64 4.35
CA LEU A 81 9.24 5.75 4.24
C LEU A 81 9.91 5.45 5.59
N ILE A 82 10.91 4.58 5.57
CA ILE A 82 11.68 4.23 6.78
C ILE A 82 12.57 5.40 7.17
N ILE A 83 12.34 5.97 8.34
CA ILE A 83 13.03 7.13 8.91
C ILE A 83 14.17 6.72 9.82
N ALA A 84 13.98 5.63 10.55
CA ALA A 84 14.98 5.06 11.43
C ALA A 84 14.84 3.55 11.44
N GLY A 85 15.93 2.86 11.66
CA GLY A 85 15.93 1.43 11.80
C GLY A 85 17.20 0.92 12.48
N SER A 86 17.08 -0.21 13.14
CA SER A 86 18.20 -0.97 13.66
C SER A 86 17.99 -2.45 13.38
N SER A 87 19.08 -3.17 13.18
CA SER A 87 19.05 -4.62 13.08
C SER A 87 20.21 -5.24 13.82
N THR A 88 19.93 -6.38 14.46
CA THR A 88 20.94 -7.27 15.04
C THR A 88 20.78 -8.62 14.36
N ASN A 89 21.82 -9.01 13.65
CA ASN A 89 21.88 -10.25 12.89
C ASN A 89 22.97 -11.13 13.47
N THR A 90 22.60 -12.29 14.02
CA THR A 90 23.55 -13.19 14.67
C THR A 90 23.64 -14.51 13.92
N PHE A 91 24.86 -14.95 13.69
CA PHE A 91 25.18 -16.21 13.03
C PHE A 91 25.70 -17.21 14.06
N TYR A 92 25.16 -18.44 13.98
CA TYR A 92 25.45 -19.49 14.92
C TYR A 92 25.97 -20.72 14.19
N LEU A 93 26.80 -21.51 14.88
CA LEU A 93 27.19 -22.85 14.45
C LEU A 93 26.52 -23.90 15.35
N ASP A 94 26.04 -24.97 14.74
CA ASP A 94 25.57 -26.15 15.46
C ASP A 94 26.79 -26.99 15.87
N ASN A 95 27.07 -27.03 17.15
CA ASN A 95 28.23 -27.73 17.73
C ASN A 95 27.96 -29.17 18.10
N ARG A 96 26.75 -29.67 17.84
CA ARG A 96 26.39 -31.07 18.16
C ARG A 96 27.17 -32.06 17.28
N ALA A 97 27.23 -33.32 17.75
CA ALA A 97 27.77 -34.38 16.93
C ALA A 97 27.02 -34.53 15.60
N HIS A 98 27.74 -34.86 14.52
CA HIS A 98 27.16 -34.95 13.16
C HIS A 98 25.92 -35.84 13.07
N THR A 99 25.82 -36.89 13.89
CA THR A 99 24.65 -37.80 13.97
C THR A 99 23.41 -37.09 14.51
N ASP A 100 23.57 -36.06 15.31
CA ASP A 100 22.48 -35.36 15.99
C ASP A 100 22.00 -34.15 15.22
N GLN A 101 22.79 -33.70 14.24
CA GLN A 101 22.49 -32.54 13.38
C GLN A 101 21.32 -32.75 12.40
N ALA A 102 20.82 -33.99 12.26
CA ALA A 102 19.63 -34.30 11.48
C ALA A 102 18.33 -33.74 12.11
N SER A 103 18.36 -33.45 13.41
CA SER A 103 17.22 -32.85 14.14
C SER A 103 17.42 -31.33 14.28
N THR A 104 16.31 -30.58 14.38
CA THR A 104 16.37 -29.15 14.67
C THR A 104 17.07 -28.89 16.00
N PRO A 105 18.10 -28.03 16.07
CA PRO A 105 18.78 -27.72 17.33
C PRO A 105 17.89 -26.88 18.24
N THR A 106 18.26 -26.83 19.51
CA THR A 106 17.80 -25.83 20.46
C THR A 106 18.80 -24.66 20.52
N MET A 107 18.45 -23.55 21.14
CA MET A 107 19.40 -22.44 21.35
C MET A 107 20.62 -22.84 22.16
N ALA A 108 20.49 -23.86 23.03
CA ALA A 108 21.61 -24.38 23.83
C ALA A 108 22.64 -25.16 22.99
N ASP A 109 22.26 -25.64 21.83
CA ASP A 109 23.09 -26.39 20.90
C ASP A 109 23.83 -25.50 19.89
N LEU A 110 23.55 -24.19 19.91
CA LEU A 110 24.04 -23.21 18.96
C LEU A 110 25.04 -22.26 19.61
N ASP A 111 26.24 -22.21 19.05
CA ASP A 111 27.28 -21.26 19.47
C ASP A 111 27.27 -20.03 18.56
N PRO A 112 27.10 -18.82 19.12
CA PRO A 112 27.21 -17.60 18.33
C PRO A 112 28.65 -17.40 17.83
N VAL A 113 28.80 -17.17 16.52
CA VAL A 113 30.12 -16.99 15.88
C VAL A 113 30.42 -15.52 15.71
N PHE A 114 29.49 -14.79 15.16
CA PHE A 114 29.59 -13.34 15.01
C PHE A 114 28.22 -12.70 14.94
N GLU A 115 28.20 -11.41 15.22
CA GLU A 115 27.01 -10.58 15.21
C GLU A 115 27.26 -9.33 14.37
N ILE A 116 26.29 -8.98 13.56
CA ILE A 116 26.30 -7.74 12.79
C ILE A 116 25.19 -6.85 13.34
N GLN A 117 25.58 -5.72 13.92
CA GLN A 117 24.64 -4.69 14.31
C GLN A 117 24.70 -3.53 13.31
N SER A 118 23.55 -3.08 12.87
CA SER A 118 23.42 -1.89 12.05
C SER A 118 22.33 -0.99 12.58
N SER A 119 22.54 0.31 12.46
CA SER A 119 21.52 1.30 12.79
C SER A 119 21.58 2.45 11.79
N SER A 120 20.45 2.97 11.43
CA SER A 120 20.33 4.15 10.56
C SER A 120 19.25 5.06 11.09
N MET A 121 19.43 6.35 10.88
CA MET A 121 18.45 7.38 11.20
C MET A 121 18.56 8.48 10.16
N ILE A 122 17.41 9.06 9.78
CA ILE A 122 17.36 10.21 8.88
C ILE A 122 18.28 11.35 9.39
N ALA A 123 19.03 11.99 8.51
CA ALA A 123 19.82 13.17 8.84
C ALA A 123 18.94 14.34 9.31
N ASP A 124 19.50 15.32 10.01
CA ASP A 124 18.70 16.43 10.55
C ASP A 124 18.10 17.30 9.44
N ASP A 125 18.88 17.62 8.42
CA ASP A 125 18.47 18.43 7.25
C ASP A 125 17.40 17.73 6.41
N ASP A 126 17.50 16.40 6.27
CA ASP A 126 16.50 15.60 5.57
C ASP A 126 15.21 15.51 6.39
N ALA A 127 15.32 15.43 7.72
CA ALA A 127 14.17 15.42 8.62
C ALA A 127 13.43 16.75 8.58
N GLU A 128 14.11 17.89 8.59
CA GLU A 128 13.54 19.22 8.47
C GLU A 128 12.83 19.40 7.12
N THR A 129 13.45 18.92 6.04
CA THR A 129 12.86 18.93 4.70
C THR A 129 11.60 18.07 4.66
N MET A 130 11.63 16.90 5.27
CA MET A 130 10.50 15.98 5.33
C MET A 130 9.38 16.54 6.19
N GLU A 131 9.68 17.12 7.36
CA GLU A 131 8.70 17.78 8.20
C GLU A 131 7.98 18.90 7.45
N SER A 132 8.72 19.76 6.79
CA SER A 132 8.14 20.88 6.02
C SER A 132 7.34 20.42 4.79
N SER A 133 7.76 19.35 4.13
CA SER A 133 7.16 18.90 2.87
C SER A 133 6.01 17.91 3.06
N ILE A 134 6.12 17.00 4.02
CA ILE A 134 5.15 15.93 4.25
C ILE A 134 4.24 16.29 5.43
N VAL A 135 4.81 16.55 6.62
CA VAL A 135 4.03 16.76 7.85
C VAL A 135 3.15 17.99 7.73
N GLN A 136 3.69 19.12 7.25
CA GLN A 136 2.90 20.37 7.08
C GLN A 136 1.85 20.26 5.96
N ASN A 137 1.97 19.30 5.06
CA ASN A 137 1.00 19.05 4.00
C ASN A 137 0.13 17.82 4.25
N GLN A 138 0.20 17.21 5.42
CA GLN A 138 -0.60 16.03 5.78
C GLN A 138 -2.09 16.22 5.56
N ASP A 139 -2.64 17.38 5.97
CA ASP A 139 -4.05 17.69 5.76
C ASP A 139 -4.45 17.70 4.29
N LYS A 140 -3.55 18.19 3.43
CA LYS A 140 -3.78 18.18 1.98
C LYS A 140 -3.67 16.76 1.41
N MET A 141 -2.72 15.97 1.88
CA MET A 141 -2.55 14.59 1.45
C MET A 141 -3.72 13.73 1.93
N THR A 142 -4.18 13.91 3.16
CA THR A 142 -5.38 13.25 3.70
C THR A 142 -6.63 13.63 2.91
N TYR A 143 -6.75 14.89 2.48
CA TYR A 143 -7.82 15.33 1.59
C TYR A 143 -7.80 14.54 0.27
N TRP A 144 -6.64 14.36 -0.34
CA TRP A 144 -6.50 13.60 -1.58
C TRP A 144 -6.76 12.10 -1.42
N THR A 145 -6.36 11.49 -0.31
CA THR A 145 -6.68 10.08 -0.03
C THR A 145 -8.18 9.84 0.21
N ASN A 146 -8.90 10.85 0.72
CA ASN A 146 -10.36 10.80 0.89
C ASN A 146 -11.13 11.28 -0.34
N PHE A 147 -10.44 11.83 -1.35
CA PHE A 147 -11.06 12.39 -2.56
C PHE A 147 -11.79 11.33 -3.39
N ASP A 148 -11.28 10.09 -3.37
CA ASP A 148 -11.89 8.96 -4.07
C ASP A 148 -13.31 8.69 -3.55
N SER A 149 -13.50 8.69 -2.24
CA SER A 149 -14.84 8.56 -1.62
C SER A 149 -15.77 9.71 -1.99
N TRP A 150 -15.23 10.93 -2.15
CA TRP A 150 -16.02 12.10 -2.52
C TRP A 150 -16.46 12.06 -3.99
N ILE A 151 -15.59 11.58 -4.88
CA ILE A 151 -15.92 11.37 -6.30
C ILE A 151 -17.06 10.37 -6.45
N ASP A 152 -17.11 9.32 -5.64
CA ASP A 152 -18.20 8.34 -5.67
C ASP A 152 -19.54 8.99 -5.36
N TYR A 153 -19.62 9.88 -4.37
CA TYR A 153 -20.84 10.62 -4.06
C TYR A 153 -21.24 11.57 -5.17
N VAL A 154 -20.28 12.30 -5.76
CA VAL A 154 -20.54 13.21 -6.90
C VAL A 154 -21.02 12.41 -8.10
N THR A 155 -20.38 11.30 -8.40
CA THR A 155 -20.78 10.40 -9.50
C THR A 155 -22.18 9.84 -9.29
N LEU A 156 -22.51 9.41 -8.07
CA LEU A 156 -23.85 8.97 -7.72
C LEU A 156 -24.89 10.06 -7.95
N LEU A 157 -24.59 11.30 -7.55
CA LEU A 157 -25.48 12.46 -7.73
C LEU A 157 -25.73 12.79 -9.21
N PHE A 158 -24.70 12.68 -10.05
CA PHE A 158 -24.82 12.85 -11.50
C PHE A 158 -25.67 11.72 -12.12
N TRP A 159 -25.52 10.47 -11.68
CA TRP A 159 -26.32 9.36 -12.16
C TRP A 159 -27.79 9.53 -11.78
N VAL A 160 -28.08 9.83 -10.53
CA VAL A 160 -29.47 10.02 -10.04
C VAL A 160 -30.10 11.24 -10.70
N GLY A 161 -29.34 12.35 -10.79
CA GLY A 161 -29.80 13.57 -11.47
C GLY A 161 -30.04 13.37 -12.97
N GLY A 162 -29.15 12.63 -13.63
CA GLY A 162 -29.31 12.31 -15.05
C GLY A 162 -30.55 11.45 -15.33
N ILE A 163 -30.79 10.42 -14.52
CA ILE A 163 -31.99 9.58 -14.65
C ILE A 163 -33.25 10.40 -14.39
N ALA A 164 -33.26 11.27 -13.38
CA ALA A 164 -34.38 12.15 -13.08
C ALA A 164 -34.68 13.14 -14.25
N MET A 165 -33.64 13.71 -14.85
CA MET A 165 -33.79 14.62 -16.00
C MET A 165 -34.33 13.90 -17.24
N ILE A 166 -33.89 12.66 -17.49
CA ILE A 166 -34.45 11.84 -18.58
C ILE A 166 -35.92 11.55 -18.33
N GLY A 167 -36.30 11.19 -17.09
CA GLY A 167 -37.71 10.95 -16.71
C GLY A 167 -38.59 12.19 -16.91
N LEU A 168 -38.13 13.35 -16.46
CA LEU A 168 -38.83 14.63 -16.65
C LEU A 168 -38.92 15.02 -18.14
N GLY A 169 -37.86 14.77 -18.92
CA GLY A 169 -37.87 14.99 -20.36
C GLY A 169 -38.89 14.13 -21.10
N MET A 170 -39.02 12.84 -20.72
CA MET A 170 -40.01 11.94 -21.29
C MET A 170 -41.46 12.38 -20.96
N VAL A 171 -41.73 12.79 -19.71
CA VAL A 171 -43.03 13.32 -19.30
C VAL A 171 -43.36 14.63 -20.04
N GLY A 172 -42.39 15.52 -20.20
CA GLY A 172 -42.52 16.76 -20.96
C GLY A 172 -42.84 16.50 -22.44
N ALA A 173 -42.15 15.54 -23.06
CA ALA A 173 -42.41 15.17 -24.45
C ALA A 173 -43.77 14.51 -24.65
N ALA A 174 -44.22 13.68 -23.72
CA ALA A 174 -45.54 13.08 -23.75
C ALA A 174 -46.66 14.14 -23.65
N ASN A 175 -46.53 15.09 -22.73
CA ASN A 175 -47.49 16.19 -22.58
C ASN A 175 -47.51 17.16 -23.81
N ALA A 176 -46.37 17.36 -24.45
CA ALA A 176 -46.31 18.20 -25.68
C ALA A 176 -47.00 17.50 -26.88
N SER A 177 -46.94 16.17 -26.94
CA SER A 177 -47.64 15.41 -28.00
C SER A 177 -49.17 15.48 -27.88
N ASP A 178 -49.71 15.53 -26.65
CA ASP A 178 -51.14 15.67 -26.43
C ASP A 178 -51.71 17.07 -26.78
N GLU A 179 -50.87 18.13 -26.75
CA GLU A 179 -51.29 19.47 -27.12
C GLU A 179 -51.31 19.69 -28.64
N ASP A 180 -50.53 18.96 -29.42
CA ASP A 180 -50.48 19.08 -30.89
C ASP A 180 -51.68 18.34 -31.56
N GLU A 181 -52.20 17.25 -30.96
CA GLU A 181 -53.38 16.56 -31.50
C GLU A 181 -54.69 17.37 -31.37
N THR A 182 -54.76 18.38 -30.51
CA THR A 182 -55.95 19.21 -30.32
C THR A 182 -56.04 20.41 -31.24
N LYS A 183 -54.99 20.71 -32.04
CA LYS A 183 -54.99 21.90 -32.92
C LYS A 183 -55.27 21.65 -34.40
N ASP A 184 -55.41 20.40 -34.86
CA ASP A 184 -55.52 20.10 -36.30
C ASP A 184 -56.97 19.76 -36.78
N TYR A 185 -58.00 20.19 -36.07
CA TYR A 185 -59.38 20.08 -36.55
C TYR A 185 -60.12 21.40 -36.57
N GLY A 186 -59.69 22.33 -37.45
CA GLY A 186 -60.44 23.56 -37.59
C GLY A 186 -59.87 24.58 -38.57
N ALA A 187 -59.52 24.21 -39.80
CA ALA A 187 -59.37 25.21 -40.88
C ALA A 187 -59.22 24.50 -42.23
N SER A 188 -60.28 23.97 -42.76
CA SER A 188 -60.41 23.74 -44.21
C SER A 188 -61.85 23.93 -44.64
N GLY A 189 -62.15 25.10 -45.06
CA GLY A 189 -63.47 25.40 -45.70
C GLY A 189 -63.56 26.87 -46.03
N GLU A 190 -63.62 27.20 -47.33
CA GLU A 190 -63.86 28.48 -47.95
C GLU A 190 -62.54 29.28 -48.26
N GLU A 191 -62.18 29.33 -49.49
CA GLU A 191 -62.62 30.06 -50.63
C GLU A 191 -61.80 29.64 -51.87
N ALA A 192 -62.48 28.98 -52.78
CA ALA A 192 -62.09 28.95 -54.19
C ALA A 192 -63.20 29.51 -55.00
N GLU A 193 -63.16 30.77 -55.32
CA GLU A 193 -63.86 31.33 -56.50
C GLU A 193 -63.37 32.76 -56.85
N ALA A 194 -63.18 32.95 -58.13
CA ALA A 194 -63.05 34.21 -58.82
C ALA A 194 -61.66 34.85 -58.97
N ALA A 195 -61.07 34.60 -60.12
CA ALA A 195 -60.91 35.65 -61.13
C ALA A 195 -60.16 35.14 -62.36
N THR A 196 -60.87 34.61 -63.30
CA THR A 196 -60.53 34.70 -64.75
C THR A 196 -60.96 36.06 -65.21
N ALA A 197 -60.02 36.85 -65.77
CA ALA A 197 -60.22 37.67 -66.97
C ALA A 197 -59.13 38.76 -67.17
N GLU A 198 -58.66 38.85 -68.44
CA GLU A 198 -58.06 40.00 -69.14
C GLU A 198 -56.59 40.34 -68.77
N GLU A 199 -55.64 40.30 -69.63
CA GLU A 199 -55.46 40.48 -71.10
C GLU A 199 -54.14 39.77 -71.50
#